data_5726baaf18948bc643db9ec3d04f124a
#
_entry.id   5726baaf18948bc643db9ec3d04f124a
#
_cell.length_a   1.000
_cell.length_b   1.000
_cell.length_c   1.000
_cell.angle_alpha   90.00
_cell.angle_beta   90.00
_cell.angle_gamma   90.00
#
_symmetry.space_group_name_H-M   'P 1'
#
loop_
_entity.id
_entity.type
_entity.pdbx_description
1 polymer ?
#
loop_
_entity_poly.entity_id
_entity_poly.type
_entity_poly.pdbx_seq_one_letter_code
_entity_poly.pdbx_strand_id
1 'polypeptide(L)'
;LGGPVLEITFTSTLADSIKVTIEHYKGAVKKGPDFTLYEDTNFKPVINEKDEYWELVSNKTSVRIGKAGGAWDIKYFYDGKLLTKEGWRTTSYIEEQPWLTDYRMEGTKAERFYAHASTDEPARIREMLNISVGENIYGFGEKFSTFVKNGQTVEVWNNDGGTCSEQTYKSIPFYVSSRNYGVFVNHPENVT
;
A
#
# COMPACT_ATOMS: atom_id res chain seq x y z
N LEU A 1 16.22 -17.85 -13.24
CA LEU A 1 15.23 -17.61 -12.18
C LEU A 1 14.81 -16.15 -12.28
N GLY A 2 13.85 -15.82 -13.15
CA GLY A 2 13.30 -14.48 -13.25
C GLY A 2 12.00 -14.43 -12.46
N GLY A 3 12.07 -13.95 -11.22
CA GLY A 3 10.87 -13.48 -10.52
C GLY A 3 10.54 -12.07 -10.97
N PRO A 4 9.32 -11.57 -10.67
CA PRO A 4 8.99 -10.18 -10.92
C PRO A 4 9.96 -9.27 -10.15
N VAL A 5 10.58 -8.34 -10.85
CA VAL A 5 11.44 -7.31 -10.27
C VAL A 5 10.59 -6.08 -10.04
N LEU A 6 10.57 -5.61 -8.80
CA LEU A 6 9.95 -4.35 -8.41
C LEU A 6 11.03 -3.30 -8.24
N GLU A 7 10.80 -2.13 -8.78
CA GLU A 7 11.58 -0.93 -8.48
C GLU A 7 10.84 -0.15 -7.38
N ILE A 8 11.51 0.09 -6.27
CA ILE A 8 10.94 0.83 -5.13
C ILE A 8 11.76 2.10 -4.95
N THR A 9 11.11 3.23 -5.18
CA THR A 9 11.74 4.55 -5.09
C THR A 9 11.21 5.31 -3.88
N PHE A 10 12.13 5.82 -3.05
CA PHE A 10 11.82 6.65 -1.88
C PHE A 10 12.19 8.08 -2.17
N THR A 11 11.22 8.99 -2.02
CA THR A 11 11.41 10.42 -2.20
C THR A 11 10.71 11.22 -1.12
N SER A 12 11.03 12.49 -1.01
CA SER A 12 10.33 13.43 -0.15
C SER A 12 10.37 14.80 -0.79
N THR A 13 9.20 15.36 -1.02
CA THR A 13 9.02 16.71 -1.60
C THR A 13 8.32 17.66 -0.63
N LEU A 14 8.05 17.19 0.59
CA LEU A 14 7.42 17.96 1.65
C LEU A 14 7.94 17.48 3.01
N ALA A 15 8.18 18.41 3.91
CA ALA A 15 8.63 18.09 5.27
C ALA A 15 7.68 17.11 5.96
N ASP A 16 8.27 16.15 6.68
CA ASP A 16 7.56 15.09 7.41
C ASP A 16 6.70 14.15 6.52
N SER A 17 7.01 14.09 5.23
CA SER A 17 6.34 13.22 4.26
C SER A 17 7.34 12.35 3.52
N ILE A 18 7.07 11.05 3.42
CA ILE A 18 7.83 10.10 2.60
C ILE A 18 6.90 9.56 1.52
N LYS A 19 7.33 9.70 0.27
CA LYS A 19 6.65 9.10 -0.89
C LYS A 19 7.38 7.81 -1.27
N VAL A 20 6.64 6.73 -1.35
CA VAL A 20 7.11 5.44 -1.83
C VAL A 20 6.42 5.15 -3.16
N THR A 21 7.20 4.95 -4.20
CA THR A 21 6.71 4.55 -5.52
C THR A 21 7.18 3.13 -5.80
N ILE A 22 6.25 2.24 -6.12
CA ILE A 22 6.52 0.83 -6.40
C ILE A 22 6.07 0.55 -7.83
N GLU A 23 7.00 0.14 -8.68
CA GLU A 23 6.74 -0.14 -10.09
C GLU A 23 7.27 -1.52 -10.48
N HIS A 24 6.51 -2.21 -11.33
CA HIS A 24 6.96 -3.46 -11.90
C HIS A 24 7.96 -3.18 -13.05
N TYR A 25 8.96 -4.05 -13.23
CA TYR A 25 10.02 -3.87 -14.24
C TYR A 25 9.50 -3.71 -15.69
N LYS A 26 8.31 -4.20 -15.98
CA LYS A 26 7.65 -3.98 -17.29
C LYS A 26 7.08 -2.58 -17.46
N GLY A 27 7.26 -1.72 -16.48
CA GLY A 27 6.67 -0.40 -16.42
C GLY A 27 5.25 -0.39 -15.89
N ALA A 28 4.73 0.80 -15.65
CA ALA A 28 3.37 1.00 -15.22
C ALA A 28 2.42 1.05 -16.42
N VAL A 29 1.22 0.52 -16.26
CA VAL A 29 0.12 0.81 -17.16
C VAL A 29 -0.16 2.31 -17.08
N LYS A 30 -0.46 2.95 -18.22
CA LYS A 30 -0.81 4.37 -18.23
C LYS A 30 -1.95 4.61 -17.26
N LYS A 31 -1.67 5.37 -16.22
CA LYS A 31 -2.62 5.66 -15.15
C LYS A 31 -3.78 6.50 -15.68
N GLY A 32 -4.92 6.38 -15.02
CA GLY A 32 -6.03 7.30 -15.17
C GLY A 32 -5.68 8.73 -14.69
N PRO A 33 -6.67 9.55 -14.33
CA PRO A 33 -6.41 10.91 -13.92
C PRO A 33 -5.43 10.99 -12.75
N ASP A 34 -4.44 11.85 -12.89
CA ASP A 34 -3.46 12.14 -11.83
C ASP A 34 -3.98 13.25 -10.92
N PHE A 35 -3.82 13.06 -9.61
CA PHE A 35 -4.06 14.12 -8.64
C PHE A 35 -2.79 14.94 -8.45
N THR A 36 -2.90 16.25 -8.62
CA THR A 36 -1.80 17.15 -8.29
C THR A 36 -1.64 17.22 -6.78
N LEU A 37 -0.50 16.75 -6.29
CA LEU A 37 -0.14 16.87 -4.89
C LEU A 37 0.64 18.18 -4.67
N TYR A 38 0.48 18.77 -3.50
CA TYR A 38 1.30 19.90 -3.09
C TYR A 38 2.73 19.43 -2.84
N GLU A 39 3.68 20.14 -3.44
CA GLU A 39 5.11 19.90 -3.28
C GLU A 39 5.81 21.22 -2.91
N ASP A 40 6.71 21.17 -1.96
CA ASP A 40 7.63 22.27 -1.67
C ASP A 40 8.92 22.05 -2.47
N THR A 41 9.06 22.77 -3.57
CA THR A 41 10.23 22.67 -4.47
C THR A 41 11.55 23.07 -3.80
N ASN A 42 11.51 23.81 -2.70
CA ASN A 42 12.68 24.22 -1.93
C ASN A 42 13.09 23.17 -0.89
N PHE A 43 12.18 22.27 -0.52
CA PHE A 43 12.47 21.22 0.45
C PHE A 43 13.46 20.20 -0.13
N LYS A 44 14.48 19.87 0.65
CA LYS A 44 15.49 18.87 0.27
C LYS A 44 15.63 17.87 1.41
N PRO A 45 15.28 16.60 1.20
CA PRO A 45 15.55 15.54 2.16
C PRO A 45 17.05 15.27 2.27
N VAL A 46 17.47 14.71 3.39
CA VAL A 46 18.86 14.29 3.62
C VAL A 46 18.94 12.77 3.43
N ILE A 47 19.93 12.32 2.67
CA ILE A 47 20.22 10.90 2.48
C ILE A 47 21.50 10.56 3.23
N ASN A 48 21.40 9.59 4.13
CA ASN A 48 22.50 9.06 4.90
C ASN A 48 22.78 7.61 4.50
N GLU A 49 24.05 7.29 4.28
CA GLU A 49 24.51 5.92 4.14
C GLU A 49 25.11 5.44 5.46
N LYS A 50 24.65 4.29 5.93
CA LYS A 50 25.18 3.55 7.08
C LYS A 50 25.65 2.17 6.63
N ASP A 51 26.38 1.47 7.46
CA ASP A 51 26.90 0.13 7.11
C ASP A 51 25.77 -0.86 6.81
N GLU A 52 24.69 -0.84 7.58
CA GLU A 52 23.60 -1.81 7.51
C GLU A 52 22.37 -1.31 6.74
N TYR A 53 22.20 0.01 6.54
CA TYR A 53 21.01 0.58 5.92
C TYR A 53 21.28 1.93 5.23
N TRP A 54 20.38 2.29 4.33
CA TRP A 54 20.20 3.64 3.83
C TRP A 54 19.11 4.35 4.63
N GLU A 55 19.27 5.64 4.88
CA GLU A 55 18.25 6.44 5.54
C GLU A 55 17.94 7.69 4.73
N LEU A 56 16.66 7.92 4.43
CA LEU A 56 16.16 9.17 3.90
C LEU A 56 15.44 9.92 5.01
N VAL A 57 15.88 11.14 5.31
CA VAL A 57 15.36 11.99 6.37
C VAL A 57 14.60 13.16 5.78
N SER A 58 13.32 13.27 6.15
CA SER A 58 12.42 14.35 5.80
C SER A 58 12.00 15.08 7.10
N ASN A 59 12.75 16.09 7.49
CA ASN A 59 12.59 16.80 8.77
C ASN A 59 12.65 15.82 9.97
N LYS A 60 11.55 15.56 10.67
CA LYS A 60 11.48 14.59 11.78
C LYS A 60 11.11 13.19 11.35
N THR A 61 10.57 13.04 10.15
CA THR A 61 10.24 11.73 9.58
C THR A 61 11.44 11.14 8.88
N SER A 62 11.69 9.86 9.05
CA SER A 62 12.70 9.15 8.27
C SER A 62 12.27 7.74 7.89
N VAL A 63 12.84 7.24 6.80
CA VAL A 63 12.73 5.84 6.39
C VAL A 63 14.11 5.23 6.32
N ARG A 64 14.27 4.03 6.89
CA ARG A 64 15.49 3.23 6.82
C ARG A 64 15.24 1.98 5.99
N ILE A 65 16.11 1.75 5.03
CA ILE A 65 16.05 0.64 4.08
C ILE A 65 17.27 -0.25 4.32
N GLY A 66 17.04 -1.49 4.73
CA GLY A 66 18.11 -2.47 4.97
C GLY A 66 18.91 -2.77 3.69
N LYS A 67 20.22 -2.87 3.81
CA LYS A 67 21.12 -3.24 2.70
C LYS A 67 21.07 -4.74 2.41
N ALA A 68 21.47 -5.10 1.19
CA ALA A 68 21.61 -6.49 0.76
C ALA A 68 22.59 -7.27 1.66
N GLY A 69 22.19 -8.50 2.03
CA GLY A 69 22.96 -9.36 2.93
C GLY A 69 22.39 -9.47 4.34
N GLY A 70 21.48 -8.56 4.72
CA GLY A 70 20.65 -8.63 5.92
C GLY A 70 19.22 -9.09 5.65
N ALA A 71 18.39 -9.11 6.69
CA ALA A 71 16.97 -9.26 6.50
C ALA A 71 16.42 -8.02 5.79
N TRP A 72 15.62 -8.24 4.73
CA TRP A 72 14.89 -7.15 4.10
C TRP A 72 13.96 -6.54 5.12
N ASP A 73 14.17 -5.27 5.46
CA ASP A 73 13.25 -4.49 6.26
C ASP A 73 13.27 -3.03 5.82
N ILE A 74 12.10 -2.42 5.88
CA ILE A 74 11.91 -0.99 5.69
C ILE A 74 11.21 -0.48 6.94
N LYS A 75 11.78 0.54 7.57
CA LYS A 75 11.29 1.07 8.86
C LYS A 75 11.05 2.56 8.76
N TYR A 76 9.88 2.98 9.20
CA TYR A 76 9.45 4.38 9.22
C TYR A 76 9.48 4.93 10.64
N PHE A 77 10.09 6.09 10.81
CA PHE A 77 10.30 6.73 12.11
C PHE A 77 9.76 8.14 12.10
N TYR A 78 9.37 8.62 13.27
CA TYR A 78 9.13 10.03 13.56
C TYR A 78 9.85 10.41 14.85
N ASP A 79 10.68 11.45 14.80
CA ASP A 79 11.49 11.92 15.93
C ASP A 79 12.25 10.77 16.63
N GLY A 80 12.84 9.89 15.83
CA GLY A 80 13.58 8.70 16.26
C GLY A 80 12.73 7.53 16.79
N LYS A 81 11.41 7.66 16.87
CA LYS A 81 10.51 6.58 17.33
C LYS A 81 9.98 5.82 16.13
N LEU A 82 10.06 4.49 16.18
CA LEU A 82 9.50 3.61 15.15
C LEU A 82 7.97 3.77 15.10
N LEU A 83 7.44 4.14 13.94
CA LEU A 83 6.01 4.22 13.65
C LEU A 83 5.49 2.87 13.16
N THR A 84 5.99 2.44 12.02
CA THR A 84 5.63 1.19 11.37
C THR A 84 6.81 0.63 10.60
N LYS A 85 6.67 -0.58 10.10
CA LYS A 85 7.69 -1.24 9.29
C LYS A 85 7.07 -2.21 8.30
N GLU A 86 7.80 -2.46 7.25
CA GLU A 86 7.62 -3.58 6.36
C GLU A 86 8.58 -4.70 6.79
N GLY A 87 8.19 -5.93 6.56
CA GLY A 87 9.01 -7.09 6.88
C GLY A 87 9.33 -7.94 5.65
N TRP A 88 9.62 -9.19 5.86
CA TRP A 88 9.88 -10.13 4.80
C TRP A 88 8.62 -10.39 3.94
N ARG A 89 8.71 -10.22 2.62
CA ARG A 89 7.63 -10.45 1.64
C ARG A 89 6.39 -9.58 1.82
N THR A 90 6.53 -8.38 2.34
CA THR A 90 5.43 -7.42 2.51
C THR A 90 5.05 -6.75 1.21
N THR A 91 6.02 -6.48 0.34
CA THR A 91 5.79 -5.93 -0.99
C THR A 91 5.78 -7.06 -2.02
N SER A 92 4.74 -7.14 -2.84
CA SER A 92 4.61 -8.19 -3.84
C SER A 92 3.81 -7.76 -5.06
N TYR A 93 4.22 -8.29 -6.21
CA TYR A 93 3.44 -8.26 -7.43
C TYR A 93 2.60 -9.53 -7.51
N ILE A 94 1.31 -9.37 -7.70
CA ILE A 94 0.34 -10.46 -7.77
C ILE A 94 -0.23 -10.47 -9.18
N GLU A 95 -0.03 -11.55 -9.87
CA GLU A 95 -0.57 -11.82 -11.20
C GLU A 95 -1.48 -13.04 -11.09
N GLU A 96 -2.73 -12.91 -11.50
CA GLU A 96 -3.63 -14.04 -11.53
C GLU A 96 -3.22 -14.99 -12.66
N GLN A 97 -3.16 -16.27 -12.31
CA GLN A 97 -2.79 -17.30 -13.30
C GLN A 97 -4.06 -17.81 -14.00
N PRO A 98 -4.18 -17.66 -15.32
CA PRO A 98 -5.38 -18.08 -16.06
C PRO A 98 -5.75 -19.55 -15.86
N TRP A 99 -4.75 -20.42 -15.63
CA TRP A 99 -4.99 -21.84 -15.41
C TRP A 99 -5.63 -22.16 -14.07
N LEU A 100 -5.58 -21.25 -13.09
CA LEU A 100 -6.30 -21.42 -11.81
C LEU A 100 -7.81 -21.22 -11.98
N THR A 101 -8.24 -20.52 -13.03
CA THR A 101 -9.66 -20.29 -13.29
C THR A 101 -10.33 -21.52 -13.93
N ASP A 102 -9.57 -22.38 -14.61
CA ASP A 102 -10.06 -23.58 -15.27
C ASP A 102 -10.02 -24.83 -14.38
N TYR A 103 -9.45 -24.73 -13.17
CA TYR A 103 -9.41 -25.85 -12.23
C TYR A 103 -10.76 -26.04 -11.56
N ARG A 104 -11.63 -26.79 -12.24
CA ARG A 104 -12.93 -27.24 -11.70
C ARG A 104 -12.71 -28.52 -10.92
N MET A 105 -12.82 -28.47 -9.61
CA MET A 105 -13.05 -29.66 -8.82
C MET A 105 -14.54 -30.01 -8.91
N GLU A 106 -14.91 -30.86 -9.86
CA GLU A 106 -16.28 -31.33 -10.01
C GLU A 106 -16.82 -31.87 -8.68
N GLY A 107 -17.96 -31.34 -8.26
CA GLY A 107 -18.70 -31.82 -7.09
C GLY A 107 -18.24 -31.28 -5.73
N THR A 108 -17.37 -30.27 -5.68
CA THR A 108 -16.95 -29.66 -4.39
C THR A 108 -17.39 -28.19 -4.27
N LYS A 109 -17.60 -27.73 -3.02
CA LYS A 109 -17.89 -26.31 -2.75
C LYS A 109 -16.78 -25.35 -3.21
N ALA A 110 -15.61 -25.86 -3.56
CA ALA A 110 -14.50 -25.09 -4.12
C ALA A 110 -14.83 -24.48 -5.50
N GLU A 111 -15.75 -25.08 -6.27
CA GLU A 111 -16.23 -24.46 -7.53
C GLU A 111 -16.72 -23.02 -7.37
N ARG A 112 -17.27 -22.67 -6.20
CA ARG A 112 -17.76 -21.31 -5.96
C ARG A 112 -16.66 -20.28 -5.66
N PHE A 113 -15.53 -20.71 -5.14
CA PHE A 113 -14.42 -19.83 -4.80
C PHE A 113 -13.62 -19.40 -6.03
N TYR A 114 -13.53 -20.24 -7.05
CA TYR A 114 -12.75 -19.97 -8.26
C TYR A 114 -13.58 -19.41 -9.42
N ALA A 115 -14.91 -19.52 -9.34
CA ALA A 115 -15.82 -19.04 -10.39
C ALA A 115 -15.86 -17.49 -10.51
N HIS A 116 -15.23 -16.77 -9.62
CA HIS A 116 -15.14 -15.30 -9.63
C HIS A 116 -13.74 -14.75 -9.92
N ALA A 117 -12.74 -15.60 -10.08
CA ALA A 117 -11.45 -15.16 -10.59
C ALA A 117 -11.61 -14.87 -12.09
N SER A 118 -11.90 -13.62 -12.44
CA SER A 118 -11.95 -13.24 -13.84
C SER A 118 -10.51 -13.22 -14.38
N THR A 119 -10.31 -13.81 -15.55
CA THR A 119 -9.04 -13.77 -16.28
C THR A 119 -8.64 -12.36 -16.71
N ASP A 120 -9.52 -11.40 -16.51
CA ASP A 120 -9.38 -9.99 -16.90
C ASP A 120 -9.00 -9.08 -15.72
N GLU A 121 -8.80 -9.62 -14.52
CA GLU A 121 -8.32 -8.79 -13.42
C GLU A 121 -6.86 -8.39 -13.65
N PRO A 122 -6.57 -7.08 -13.59
CA PRO A 122 -5.21 -6.59 -13.79
C PRO A 122 -4.30 -7.08 -12.67
N ALA A 123 -3.02 -7.25 -12.98
CA ALA A 123 -2.01 -7.52 -11.98
C ALA A 123 -1.98 -6.41 -10.92
N ARG A 124 -1.73 -6.80 -9.67
CA ARG A 124 -1.79 -5.89 -8.51
C ARG A 124 -0.45 -5.82 -7.79
N ILE A 125 -0.17 -4.66 -7.22
CA ILE A 125 0.90 -4.51 -6.24
C ILE A 125 0.26 -4.52 -4.85
N ARG A 126 0.81 -5.36 -3.98
CA ARG A 126 0.44 -5.40 -2.57
C ARG A 126 1.57 -4.84 -1.73
N GLU A 127 1.21 -3.97 -0.81
CA GLU A 127 2.10 -3.45 0.24
C GLU A 127 1.51 -3.74 1.62
N MET A 128 2.35 -4.13 2.57
CA MET A 128 1.91 -4.49 3.92
C MET A 128 2.74 -3.75 4.97
N LEU A 129 2.08 -2.89 5.72
CA LEU A 129 2.64 -2.20 6.89
C LEU A 129 2.20 -2.89 8.18
N ASN A 130 3.13 -3.06 9.10
CA ASN A 130 2.83 -3.68 10.39
C ASN A 130 2.04 -2.74 11.28
N ILE A 131 0.99 -3.25 11.91
CA ILE A 131 0.22 -2.57 12.94
C ILE A 131 0.72 -3.05 14.30
N SER A 132 1.00 -2.12 15.21
CA SER A 132 1.46 -2.42 16.57
C SER A 132 0.30 -2.89 17.46
N VAL A 133 0.62 -3.58 18.55
CA VAL A 133 -0.40 -3.98 19.52
C VAL A 133 -1.11 -2.76 20.10
N GLY A 134 -2.44 -2.77 20.08
CA GLY A 134 -3.27 -1.65 20.55
C GLY A 134 -3.36 -0.45 19.60
N GLU A 135 -2.77 -0.54 18.42
CA GLU A 135 -2.89 0.47 17.39
C GLU A 135 -4.22 0.35 16.65
N ASN A 136 -4.92 1.45 16.48
CA ASN A 136 -6.18 1.54 15.74
C ASN A 136 -5.99 2.32 14.45
N ILE A 137 -6.70 1.89 13.42
CA ILE A 137 -6.73 2.51 12.09
C ILE A 137 -8.12 3.13 11.87
N TYR A 138 -8.13 4.35 11.32
CA TYR A 138 -9.33 5.14 11.02
C TYR A 138 -9.23 5.74 9.63
N GLY A 139 -10.36 6.03 8.99
CA GLY A 139 -10.38 6.75 7.72
C GLY A 139 -11.07 6.00 6.59
N PHE A 140 -10.53 6.09 5.38
CA PHE A 140 -11.06 5.59 4.11
C PHE A 140 -12.34 6.29 3.61
N GLY A 141 -12.59 7.51 4.08
CA GLY A 141 -13.75 8.31 3.70
C GLY A 141 -15.02 7.97 4.48
N GLU A 142 -16.16 8.28 3.91
CA GLU A 142 -17.47 8.05 4.53
C GLU A 142 -17.93 6.61 4.27
N LYS A 143 -17.58 5.69 5.16
CA LYS A 143 -17.94 4.27 5.07
C LYS A 143 -19.03 3.93 6.09
N PHE A 144 -20.06 3.20 5.67
CA PHE A 144 -21.12 2.67 6.52
C PHE A 144 -20.70 1.40 7.29
N SER A 145 -19.45 1.36 7.70
CA SER A 145 -18.85 0.28 8.47
C SER A 145 -18.32 0.81 9.80
N THR A 146 -17.80 -0.05 10.67
CA THR A 146 -17.32 0.38 11.99
C THR A 146 -16.24 1.44 11.86
N PHE A 147 -16.18 2.37 12.81
CA PHE A 147 -15.25 3.50 12.82
C PHE A 147 -13.79 3.03 12.89
N VAL A 148 -13.48 2.07 13.74
CA VAL A 148 -12.17 1.40 13.78
C VAL A 148 -12.11 0.37 12.66
N LYS A 149 -11.07 0.47 11.82
CA LYS A 149 -10.92 -0.34 10.60
C LYS A 149 -10.08 -1.60 10.76
N ASN A 150 -9.53 -1.84 11.96
CA ASN A 150 -8.75 -3.05 12.23
C ASN A 150 -9.56 -4.31 11.93
N GLY A 151 -8.97 -5.24 11.20
CA GLY A 151 -9.60 -6.51 10.84
C GLY A 151 -10.70 -6.42 9.79
N GLN A 152 -10.84 -5.27 9.13
CA GLN A 152 -11.78 -5.08 8.02
C GLN A 152 -11.04 -5.08 6.69
N THR A 153 -11.71 -5.54 5.65
CA THR A 153 -11.35 -5.25 4.25
C THR A 153 -12.14 -4.01 3.84
N VAL A 154 -11.45 -3.01 3.29
CA VAL A 154 -12.06 -1.76 2.84
C VAL A 154 -11.74 -1.55 1.38
N GLU A 155 -12.74 -1.62 0.54
CA GLU A 155 -12.63 -1.26 -0.87
C GLU A 155 -12.76 0.25 -1.04
N VAL A 156 -11.76 0.87 -1.66
CA VAL A 156 -11.73 2.30 -1.95
C VAL A 156 -12.11 2.50 -3.42
N TRP A 157 -13.41 2.51 -3.66
CA TRP A 157 -14.03 2.73 -4.95
C TRP A 157 -15.30 3.56 -4.75
N ASN A 158 -15.44 4.66 -5.50
CA ASN A 158 -16.64 5.49 -5.43
C ASN A 158 -17.74 4.85 -6.27
N ASN A 159 -18.79 4.45 -5.61
CA ASN A 159 -19.94 3.83 -6.25
C ASN A 159 -21.24 4.32 -5.59
N ASP A 160 -22.34 4.31 -6.34
CA ASP A 160 -23.65 4.64 -5.79
C ASP A 160 -24.09 3.57 -4.80
N GLY A 161 -24.01 3.90 -3.52
CA GLY A 161 -24.31 3.00 -2.43
C GLY A 161 -25.46 3.49 -1.59
N GLY A 162 -26.33 2.58 -1.21
CA GLY A 162 -27.33 2.83 -0.17
C GLY A 162 -26.72 2.73 1.23
N THR A 163 -27.54 2.97 2.26
CA THR A 163 -27.14 2.89 3.67
C THR A 163 -26.99 1.47 4.19
N CYS A 164 -27.23 0.46 3.37
CA CYS A 164 -27.22 -0.95 3.74
C CYS A 164 -25.96 -1.72 3.28
N SER A 165 -25.02 -1.03 2.65
CA SER A 165 -23.74 -1.60 2.21
C SER A 165 -22.59 -0.66 2.55
N GLU A 166 -21.35 -1.14 2.43
CA GLU A 166 -20.14 -0.33 2.60
C GLU A 166 -19.79 0.51 1.37
N GLN A 167 -20.53 0.39 0.29
CA GLN A 167 -20.39 1.25 -0.88
C GLN A 167 -20.72 2.70 -0.51
N THR A 168 -19.94 3.63 -1.07
CA THR A 168 -20.10 5.06 -0.78
C THR A 168 -19.62 5.92 -1.95
N TYR A 169 -20.16 7.12 -2.02
CA TYR A 169 -19.72 8.14 -2.98
C TYR A 169 -18.39 8.80 -2.62
N LYS A 170 -17.96 8.71 -1.35
CA LYS A 170 -16.80 9.43 -0.81
C LYS A 170 -15.79 8.47 -0.21
N SER A 171 -15.31 7.55 -1.02
CA SER A 171 -14.15 6.75 -0.68
C SER A 171 -12.88 7.58 -0.83
N ILE A 172 -12.02 7.56 0.18
CA ILE A 172 -10.75 8.29 0.18
C ILE A 172 -9.65 7.29 0.52
N PRO A 173 -8.63 7.09 -0.33
CA PRO A 173 -7.54 6.13 -0.09
C PRO A 173 -6.54 6.68 0.93
N PHE A 174 -7.05 7.12 2.08
CA PHE A 174 -6.26 7.68 3.18
C PHE A 174 -6.75 7.16 4.52
N TYR A 175 -5.80 6.73 5.34
CA TYR A 175 -6.07 6.37 6.72
C TYR A 175 -5.11 7.05 7.69
N VAL A 176 -5.53 7.14 8.94
CA VAL A 176 -4.71 7.59 10.06
C VAL A 176 -4.62 6.51 11.11
N SER A 177 -3.44 6.42 11.73
CA SER A 177 -3.18 5.54 12.85
C SER A 177 -3.29 6.31 14.17
N SER A 178 -3.75 5.63 15.24
CA SER A 178 -3.70 6.16 16.60
C SER A 178 -2.28 6.46 17.08
N ARG A 179 -1.25 6.08 16.32
CA ARG A 179 0.15 6.43 16.56
C ARG A 179 0.59 7.73 15.88
N ASN A 180 -0.37 8.54 15.41
CA ASN A 180 -0.17 9.85 14.80
C ASN A 180 0.63 9.83 13.49
N TYR A 181 0.38 8.86 12.65
CA TYR A 181 0.80 8.90 11.24
C TYR A 181 -0.39 8.60 10.31
N GLY A 182 -0.28 9.01 9.07
CA GLY A 182 -1.25 8.71 8.03
C GLY A 182 -0.59 8.09 6.81
N VAL A 183 -1.37 7.34 6.03
CA VAL A 183 -0.94 6.77 4.76
C VAL A 183 -1.97 7.13 3.69
N PHE A 184 -1.49 7.69 2.60
CA PHE A 184 -2.27 8.01 1.42
C PHE A 184 -1.82 7.13 0.25
N VAL A 185 -2.75 6.37 -0.32
CA VAL A 185 -2.50 5.56 -1.52
C VAL A 185 -2.86 6.39 -2.75
N ASN A 186 -1.86 7.01 -3.37
CA ASN A 186 -2.07 7.84 -4.55
C ASN A 186 -2.20 6.98 -5.81
N HIS A 187 -3.35 6.31 -5.95
CA HIS A 187 -3.67 5.49 -7.11
C HIS A 187 -5.12 5.74 -7.54
N PRO A 188 -5.39 5.99 -8.84
CA PRO A 188 -6.71 6.34 -9.32
C PRO A 188 -7.65 5.13 -9.52
N GLU A 189 -7.12 3.93 -9.54
CA GLU A 189 -7.90 2.69 -9.72
C GLU A 189 -8.36 2.14 -8.37
N ASN A 190 -9.06 1.02 -8.41
CA ASN A 190 -9.55 0.34 -7.21
C ASN A 190 -8.39 -0.03 -6.28
N VAL A 191 -8.52 0.35 -5.01
CA VAL A 191 -7.59 0.05 -3.92
C VAL A 191 -8.35 -0.73 -2.85
N THR A 192 -7.80 -1.85 -2.43
CA THR A 192 -8.38 -2.68 -1.36
C THR A 192 -7.36 -2.88 -0.25
#